data_175f8782c764b12da1e6fe59e489e560
#
_entry.id   175f8782c764b12da1e6fe59e489e560
#
_cell.length_a   1.000
_cell.length_b   1.000
_cell.length_c   1.000
_cell.angle_alpha   90.00
_cell.angle_beta   90.00
_cell.angle_gamma   90.00
#
_symmetry.space_group_name_H-M   'P 1'
#
loop_
_entity.id
_entity.type
_entity.pdbx_description
1 polymer ?
#
loop_
_entity_poly.entity_id
_entity_poly.type
_entity_poly.pdbx_seq_one_letter_code
_entity_poly.pdbx_strand_id
1 'polypeptide(L)'
;MIWGALTHAKGDTPVKSENIIMNAWYNGYADPATMIKDGYQLISIPDAMVYIVPLAGYYQDYLNEVFLYKEWTPAHIGKAVFEEKHPAILGGMFAIWNDHAGNGISVKDIHHRVFPALQTLAVKTWTGKETSLPFEVYNEKRSAISEAPGVNQLGRIGKSPALVYERSTVAPGSTSTYPEIGYNYTVSFDITGAPEKSGTELFRSPNCRILSSRSNSRDDGFCHAMVI
;
A
#
# COMPACT_ATOMS: atom_id res chain seq x y z
N MET A 1 -17.49 -1.24 -17.55
CA MET A 1 -16.91 -1.94 -16.39
C MET A 1 -17.65 -1.50 -15.15
N ILE A 2 -18.05 -2.42 -14.30
CA ILE A 2 -18.92 -2.17 -13.14
C ILE A 2 -18.30 -2.80 -11.90
N TRP A 3 -18.40 -2.11 -10.76
CA TRP A 3 -18.07 -2.65 -9.44
C TRP A 3 -19.30 -3.27 -8.80
N GLY A 4 -19.11 -4.40 -8.15
CA GLY A 4 -20.19 -5.11 -7.48
C GLY A 4 -20.74 -6.27 -8.32
N ALA A 5 -21.94 -6.69 -8.05
CA ALA A 5 -22.58 -7.81 -8.71
C ALA A 5 -24.01 -7.48 -9.10
N LEU A 6 -24.30 -7.53 -10.40
CA LEU A 6 -25.66 -7.38 -10.90
C LEU A 6 -26.49 -8.66 -10.75
N THR A 7 -25.84 -9.80 -10.48
CA THR A 7 -26.46 -11.12 -10.35
C THR A 7 -27.47 -11.23 -9.22
N HIS A 8 -27.46 -10.33 -8.22
CA HIS A 8 -28.49 -10.27 -7.20
C HIS A 8 -29.41 -9.07 -7.26
N ALA A 9 -29.41 -8.36 -8.38
CA ALA A 9 -30.44 -7.37 -8.63
C ALA A 9 -31.79 -8.06 -8.73
N LYS A 10 -32.59 -7.91 -7.68
CA LYS A 10 -33.98 -8.43 -7.65
C LYS A 10 -34.87 -7.39 -8.28
N GLY A 11 -35.17 -7.56 -9.55
CA GLY A 11 -36.08 -6.70 -10.28
C GLY A 11 -36.76 -7.47 -11.40
N ASP A 12 -37.88 -6.96 -11.88
CA ASP A 12 -38.64 -7.58 -12.97
C ASP A 12 -38.02 -7.39 -14.36
N THR A 13 -36.97 -6.55 -14.44
CA THR A 13 -36.25 -6.28 -15.66
C THR A 13 -34.94 -7.07 -15.71
N PRO A 14 -34.77 -7.95 -16.71
CA PRO A 14 -33.51 -8.67 -16.87
C PRO A 14 -32.32 -7.71 -17.05
N VAL A 15 -31.24 -7.97 -16.34
CA VAL A 15 -29.98 -7.23 -16.53
C VAL A 15 -29.20 -7.91 -17.67
N LYS A 16 -28.85 -7.15 -18.70
CA LYS A 16 -27.99 -7.66 -19.78
C LYS A 16 -26.58 -7.94 -19.20
N SER A 17 -26.02 -9.07 -19.58
CA SER A 17 -24.63 -9.43 -19.29
C SER A 17 -23.68 -9.18 -20.46
N GLU A 18 -24.23 -9.08 -21.67
CA GLU A 18 -23.45 -8.84 -22.88
C GLU A 18 -22.66 -7.53 -22.81
N ASN A 19 -21.35 -7.60 -23.08
CA ASN A 19 -20.43 -6.46 -23.05
C ASN A 19 -20.29 -5.79 -21.68
N ILE A 20 -20.64 -6.49 -20.60
CA ILE A 20 -20.45 -5.99 -19.24
C ILE A 20 -19.28 -6.72 -18.60
N ILE A 21 -18.30 -5.93 -18.14
CA ILE A 21 -17.15 -6.40 -17.38
C ILE A 21 -17.40 -6.09 -15.90
N MET A 22 -17.34 -7.12 -15.06
CA MET A 22 -17.52 -7.00 -13.61
C MET A 22 -16.18 -7.04 -12.90
N ASN A 23 -15.94 -6.09 -12.02
CA ASN A 23 -14.85 -6.15 -11.07
C ASN A 23 -15.26 -7.08 -9.92
N ALA A 24 -14.77 -8.30 -9.94
CA ALA A 24 -15.09 -9.30 -8.93
C ALA A 24 -14.20 -9.10 -7.69
N TRP A 25 -14.72 -8.33 -6.72
CA TRP A 25 -13.96 -7.92 -5.53
C TRP A 25 -14.41 -8.62 -4.25
N TYR A 26 -15.68 -8.88 -4.07
CA TYR A 26 -16.22 -9.45 -2.85
C TYR A 26 -17.20 -10.59 -3.14
N ASN A 27 -16.82 -11.80 -2.76
CA ASN A 27 -17.62 -13.00 -3.03
C ASN A 27 -18.96 -13.03 -2.28
N GLY A 28 -19.11 -12.20 -1.24
CA GLY A 28 -20.38 -12.07 -0.52
C GLY A 28 -21.49 -11.38 -1.34
N TYR A 29 -21.15 -10.64 -2.40
CA TYR A 29 -22.13 -10.05 -3.30
C TYR A 29 -22.59 -11.02 -4.38
N ALA A 30 -21.68 -11.74 -5.00
CA ALA A 30 -21.99 -12.81 -5.91
C ALA A 30 -20.78 -13.76 -6.07
N ASP A 31 -21.10 -15.03 -6.26
CA ASP A 31 -20.11 -16.04 -6.60
C ASP A 31 -19.56 -15.80 -8.00
N PRO A 32 -18.23 -15.77 -8.22
CA PRO A 32 -17.64 -15.56 -9.54
C PRO A 32 -18.07 -16.57 -10.59
N ALA A 33 -18.28 -17.84 -10.22
CA ALA A 33 -18.76 -18.86 -11.15
C ALA A 33 -20.19 -18.56 -11.63
N THR A 34 -21.02 -18.04 -10.75
CA THR A 34 -22.37 -17.58 -11.11
C THR A 34 -22.33 -16.40 -12.07
N MET A 35 -21.44 -15.42 -11.82
CA MET A 35 -21.26 -14.29 -12.72
C MET A 35 -20.86 -14.76 -14.13
N ILE A 36 -19.93 -15.69 -14.24
CA ILE A 36 -19.50 -16.27 -15.53
C ILE A 36 -20.65 -17.01 -16.21
N LYS A 37 -21.39 -17.83 -15.45
CA LYS A 37 -22.56 -18.56 -15.96
C LYS A 37 -23.63 -17.61 -16.51
N ASP A 38 -23.81 -16.46 -15.90
CA ASP A 38 -24.75 -15.42 -16.35
C ASP A 38 -24.22 -14.59 -17.53
N GLY A 39 -23.01 -14.91 -18.03
CA GLY A 39 -22.45 -14.33 -19.24
C GLY A 39 -21.60 -13.08 -19.02
N TYR A 40 -21.23 -12.74 -17.78
CA TYR A 40 -20.33 -11.61 -17.51
C TYR A 40 -18.87 -11.98 -17.76
N GLN A 41 -18.12 -10.99 -18.20
CA GLN A 41 -16.67 -11.04 -18.15
C GLN A 41 -16.17 -10.45 -16.82
N LEU A 42 -15.08 -11.00 -16.27
CA LEU A 42 -14.58 -10.61 -14.95
C LEU A 42 -13.17 -10.01 -15.03
N ILE A 43 -12.91 -9.07 -14.14
CA ILE A 43 -11.57 -8.70 -13.70
C ILE A 43 -11.43 -9.15 -12.25
N SER A 44 -10.40 -9.93 -11.96
CA SER A 44 -10.09 -10.40 -10.62
C SER A 44 -9.52 -9.27 -9.77
N ILE A 45 -10.23 -8.94 -8.70
CA ILE A 45 -9.79 -7.92 -7.74
C ILE A 45 -10.22 -8.30 -6.31
N PRO A 46 -9.97 -9.54 -5.84
CA PRO A 46 -10.45 -10.00 -4.54
C PRO A 46 -9.90 -9.15 -3.40
N ASP A 47 -10.82 -8.58 -2.61
CA ASP A 47 -10.52 -7.63 -1.53
C ASP A 47 -9.53 -8.18 -0.49
N ALA A 48 -9.71 -9.43 -0.09
CA ALA A 48 -8.82 -10.09 0.87
C ALA A 48 -7.37 -10.31 0.37
N MET A 49 -7.12 -10.15 -0.93
CA MET A 49 -5.82 -10.46 -1.55
C MET A 49 -5.12 -9.25 -2.13
N VAL A 50 -5.88 -8.32 -2.73
CA VAL A 50 -5.34 -7.24 -3.57
C VAL A 50 -5.88 -5.86 -3.20
N TYR A 51 -6.50 -5.69 -2.04
CA TYR A 51 -6.86 -4.38 -1.51
C TYR A 51 -5.79 -3.86 -0.57
N ILE A 52 -5.39 -2.62 -0.80
CA ILE A 52 -4.55 -1.82 0.09
C ILE A 52 -5.45 -0.74 0.68
N VAL A 53 -5.62 -0.74 2.00
CA VAL A 53 -6.35 0.30 2.72
C VAL A 53 -5.48 0.76 3.89
N PRO A 54 -4.65 1.78 3.67
CA PRO A 54 -3.67 2.19 4.66
C PRO A 54 -4.30 2.52 6.02
N LEU A 55 -3.73 1.95 7.09
CA LEU A 55 -4.14 2.15 8.50
C LEU A 55 -5.55 1.68 8.86
N ALA A 56 -6.25 0.99 7.97
CA ALA A 56 -7.65 0.61 8.21
C ALA A 56 -7.82 -0.54 9.22
N GLY A 57 -6.85 -1.43 9.32
CA GLY A 57 -6.89 -2.59 10.22
C GLY A 57 -7.82 -3.74 9.77
N TYR A 58 -8.75 -3.50 8.86
CA TYR A 58 -9.65 -4.51 8.30
C TYR A 58 -9.23 -5.01 6.91
N TYR A 59 -8.35 -4.30 6.23
CA TYR A 59 -7.66 -4.73 5.01
C TYR A 59 -6.14 -4.58 5.16
N GLN A 60 -5.41 -4.92 4.12
CA GLN A 60 -3.95 -4.90 4.14
C GLN A 60 -3.42 -3.47 4.01
N ASP A 61 -2.41 -3.15 4.82
CA ASP A 61 -1.64 -1.91 4.67
C ASP A 61 -0.62 -2.03 3.52
N TYR A 62 -0.08 -3.24 3.34
CA TYR A 62 0.77 -3.66 2.21
C TYR A 62 0.31 -5.02 1.73
N LEU A 63 0.35 -5.27 0.42
CA LEU A 63 0.02 -6.59 -0.10
C LEU A 63 1.06 -7.63 0.29
N ASN A 64 0.61 -8.86 0.49
CA ASN A 64 1.51 -10.00 0.68
C ASN A 64 2.11 -10.42 -0.67
N GLU A 65 3.26 -9.86 -1.01
CA GLU A 65 3.89 -10.06 -2.30
C GLU A 65 4.43 -11.47 -2.53
N VAL A 66 4.82 -12.17 -1.46
CA VAL A 66 5.22 -13.57 -1.56
C VAL A 66 4.03 -14.41 -2.01
N PHE A 67 2.87 -14.21 -1.41
CA PHE A 67 1.63 -14.87 -1.81
C PHE A 67 1.23 -14.47 -3.24
N LEU A 68 1.25 -13.18 -3.57
CA LEU A 68 0.92 -12.73 -4.92
C LEU A 68 1.82 -13.36 -5.97
N TYR A 69 3.12 -13.42 -5.70
CA TYR A 69 4.08 -13.98 -6.65
C TYR A 69 3.98 -15.50 -6.80
N LYS A 70 3.84 -16.21 -5.69
CA LYS A 70 3.85 -17.68 -5.68
C LYS A 70 2.49 -18.31 -6.01
N GLU A 71 1.40 -17.72 -5.50
CA GLU A 71 0.10 -18.39 -5.47
C GLU A 71 -0.97 -17.70 -6.30
N TRP A 72 -1.01 -16.35 -6.27
CA TRP A 72 -2.10 -15.64 -6.91
C TRP A 72 -1.92 -15.52 -8.43
N THR A 73 -3.05 -15.60 -9.14
CA THR A 73 -3.17 -15.25 -10.57
C THR A 73 -4.53 -14.59 -10.80
N PRO A 74 -4.80 -14.00 -11.96
CA PRO A 74 -6.14 -13.51 -12.27
C PRO A 74 -7.23 -14.58 -12.20
N ALA A 75 -6.88 -15.85 -12.37
CA ALA A 75 -7.81 -16.98 -12.21
C ALA A 75 -8.22 -17.25 -10.75
N HIS A 76 -7.57 -16.61 -9.78
CA HIS A 76 -7.83 -16.76 -8.36
C HIS A 76 -8.69 -15.58 -7.86
N ILE A 77 -9.99 -15.79 -7.71
CA ILE A 77 -10.96 -14.77 -7.32
C ILE A 77 -11.58 -15.14 -5.97
N GLY A 78 -11.03 -14.60 -4.89
CA GLY A 78 -11.45 -14.94 -3.53
C GLY A 78 -11.24 -16.42 -3.22
N LYS A 79 -12.33 -17.16 -2.98
CA LYS A 79 -12.27 -18.61 -2.75
C LYS A 79 -12.34 -19.44 -4.02
N ALA A 80 -12.68 -18.83 -5.14
CA ALA A 80 -12.81 -19.52 -6.41
C ALA A 80 -11.47 -19.51 -7.15
N VAL A 81 -11.08 -20.67 -7.66
CA VAL A 81 -9.91 -20.82 -8.54
C VAL A 81 -10.38 -21.45 -9.85
N PHE A 82 -10.16 -20.72 -10.92
CA PHE A 82 -10.53 -21.13 -12.25
C PHE A 82 -9.33 -21.69 -13.02
N GLU A 83 -9.60 -22.22 -14.20
CA GLU A 83 -8.56 -22.59 -15.14
C GLU A 83 -7.78 -21.33 -15.58
N GLU A 84 -6.47 -21.45 -15.69
CA GLU A 84 -5.63 -20.37 -16.20
C GLU A 84 -6.06 -19.97 -17.62
N LYS A 85 -6.04 -18.68 -17.88
CA LYS A 85 -6.50 -18.10 -19.16
C LYS A 85 -7.97 -18.36 -19.47
N HIS A 86 -8.81 -18.54 -18.47
CA HIS A 86 -10.25 -18.69 -18.66
C HIS A 86 -10.80 -17.51 -19.47
N PRO A 87 -11.55 -17.75 -20.58
CA PRO A 87 -11.93 -16.70 -21.54
C PRO A 87 -12.82 -15.61 -20.95
N ALA A 88 -13.54 -15.90 -19.89
CA ALA A 88 -14.36 -14.91 -19.19
C ALA A 88 -13.56 -14.07 -18.15
N ILE A 89 -12.29 -14.41 -17.87
CA ILE A 89 -11.46 -13.66 -16.92
C ILE A 89 -10.43 -12.86 -17.71
N LEU A 90 -10.64 -11.56 -17.81
CA LEU A 90 -9.84 -10.68 -18.67
C LEU A 90 -8.48 -10.30 -18.03
N GLY A 91 -8.33 -10.44 -16.73
CA GLY A 91 -7.10 -10.08 -16.03
C GLY A 91 -7.33 -9.84 -14.56
N GLY A 92 -6.34 -9.19 -13.94
CA GLY A 92 -6.36 -8.84 -12.52
C GLY A 92 -6.07 -7.36 -12.29
N MET A 93 -6.52 -6.87 -11.16
CA MET A 93 -6.33 -5.50 -10.71
C MET A 93 -6.13 -5.50 -9.21
N PHE A 94 -5.47 -4.49 -8.65
CA PHE A 94 -5.50 -4.19 -7.23
C PHE A 94 -6.15 -2.83 -7.00
N ALA A 95 -6.57 -2.56 -5.78
CA ALA A 95 -7.17 -1.28 -5.42
C ALA A 95 -6.47 -0.68 -4.20
N ILE A 96 -6.42 0.65 -4.19
CA ILE A 96 -6.02 1.44 -3.03
C ILE A 96 -7.18 2.33 -2.65
N TRP A 97 -7.60 2.23 -1.39
CA TRP A 97 -8.68 2.99 -0.82
C TRP A 97 -8.16 3.85 0.33
N ASN A 98 -8.42 5.14 0.26
CA ASN A 98 -8.03 6.09 1.30
C ASN A 98 -9.18 6.33 2.27
N ASP A 99 -9.69 5.28 2.90
CA ASP A 99 -10.80 5.37 3.85
C ASP A 99 -10.47 6.23 5.07
N HIS A 100 -9.19 6.31 5.40
CA HIS A 100 -8.62 7.14 6.46
C HIS A 100 -7.79 8.31 5.91
N ALA A 101 -8.25 8.93 4.84
CA ALA A 101 -7.59 10.11 4.28
C ALA A 101 -7.44 11.22 5.33
N GLY A 102 -6.28 11.85 5.37
CA GLY A 102 -5.96 12.89 6.35
C GLY A 102 -5.20 12.41 7.60
N ASN A 103 -4.98 11.11 7.76
CA ASN A 103 -4.23 10.53 8.88
C ASN A 103 -2.70 10.53 8.66
N GLY A 104 -2.17 11.55 8.01
CA GLY A 104 -0.72 11.68 7.80
C GLY A 104 -0.16 10.85 6.64
N ILE A 105 -1.00 10.17 5.86
CA ILE A 105 -0.56 9.42 4.69
C ILE A 105 -0.25 10.37 3.55
N SER A 106 0.99 10.39 3.12
CA SER A 106 1.46 11.21 2.01
C SER A 106 1.33 10.47 0.67
N VAL A 107 1.49 11.21 -0.43
CA VAL A 107 1.59 10.62 -1.77
C VAL A 107 2.75 9.62 -1.86
N LYS A 108 3.86 9.89 -1.16
CA LYS A 108 5.02 8.98 -1.11
C LYS A 108 4.67 7.65 -0.41
N ASP A 109 3.89 7.71 0.66
CA ASP A 109 3.42 6.51 1.37
C ASP A 109 2.53 5.64 0.47
N ILE A 110 1.69 6.27 -0.32
CA ILE A 110 0.88 5.56 -1.32
C ILE A 110 1.78 4.92 -2.39
N HIS A 111 2.74 5.67 -2.94
CA HIS A 111 3.68 5.13 -3.92
C HIS A 111 4.46 3.93 -3.36
N HIS A 112 4.91 3.99 -2.13
CA HIS A 112 5.64 2.90 -1.48
C HIS A 112 4.81 1.61 -1.36
N ARG A 113 3.50 1.73 -1.21
CA ARG A 113 2.58 0.59 -1.20
C ARG A 113 2.26 0.07 -2.59
N VAL A 114 2.11 0.99 -3.53
CA VAL A 114 1.68 0.68 -4.91
C VAL A 114 2.75 -0.04 -5.70
N PHE A 115 3.98 0.49 -5.71
CA PHE A 115 4.94 0.05 -6.73
C PHE A 115 5.40 -1.39 -6.58
N PRO A 116 5.72 -1.91 -5.40
CA PRO A 116 6.00 -3.33 -5.25
C PRO A 116 4.83 -4.21 -5.72
N ALA A 117 3.61 -3.85 -5.31
CA ALA A 117 2.39 -4.56 -5.67
C ALA A 117 2.13 -4.53 -7.18
N LEU A 118 2.26 -3.35 -7.81
CA LEU A 118 2.06 -3.17 -9.24
C LEU A 118 3.01 -4.03 -10.07
N GLN A 119 4.29 -4.05 -9.71
CA GLN A 119 5.29 -4.85 -10.41
C GLN A 119 4.97 -6.34 -10.33
N THR A 120 4.62 -6.82 -9.14
CA THR A 120 4.27 -8.22 -8.92
C THR A 120 2.98 -8.60 -9.65
N LEU A 121 1.97 -7.75 -9.59
CA LEU A 121 0.72 -7.97 -10.30
C LEU A 121 0.94 -7.99 -11.82
N ALA A 122 1.74 -7.08 -12.36
CA ALA A 122 2.07 -7.04 -13.78
C ALA A 122 2.71 -8.34 -14.26
N VAL A 123 3.67 -8.88 -13.50
CA VAL A 123 4.27 -10.19 -13.80
C VAL A 123 3.20 -11.27 -13.79
N LYS A 124 2.37 -11.34 -12.76
CA LYS A 124 1.36 -12.40 -12.60
C LYS A 124 0.22 -12.32 -13.62
N THR A 125 -0.17 -11.13 -14.04
CA THR A 125 -1.15 -10.98 -15.11
C THR A 125 -0.60 -11.39 -16.48
N TRP A 126 0.72 -11.25 -16.67
CA TRP A 126 1.37 -11.66 -17.92
C TRP A 126 1.73 -13.14 -17.95
N THR A 127 2.30 -13.67 -16.89
CA THR A 127 2.83 -15.05 -16.84
C THR A 127 1.82 -16.08 -16.32
N GLY A 128 0.78 -15.66 -15.61
CA GLY A 128 -0.12 -16.58 -14.91
C GLY A 128 0.56 -17.26 -13.72
N LYS A 129 0.33 -18.56 -13.58
CA LYS A 129 0.87 -19.36 -12.47
C LYS A 129 2.37 -19.56 -12.59
N GLU A 130 2.89 -19.70 -13.80
CA GLU A 130 4.29 -19.96 -14.04
C GLU A 130 5.13 -18.70 -13.83
N THR A 131 6.11 -18.80 -12.94
CA THR A 131 7.11 -17.77 -12.71
C THR A 131 8.49 -18.34 -13.02
N SER A 132 9.27 -17.61 -13.81
CA SER A 132 10.58 -18.06 -14.29
C SER A 132 11.70 -17.98 -13.24
N LEU A 133 11.47 -17.25 -12.13
CA LEU A 133 12.48 -16.99 -11.11
C LEU A 133 11.94 -17.35 -9.72
N PRO A 134 12.82 -17.80 -8.80
CA PRO A 134 12.50 -17.80 -7.38
C PRO A 134 12.14 -16.39 -6.89
N PHE A 135 11.26 -16.29 -5.89
CA PHE A 135 10.79 -14.99 -5.39
C PHE A 135 11.93 -14.07 -4.95
N GLU A 136 12.93 -14.62 -4.28
CA GLU A 136 14.08 -13.89 -3.76
C GLU A 136 14.87 -13.20 -4.88
N VAL A 137 15.10 -13.93 -5.97
CA VAL A 137 15.79 -13.43 -7.17
C VAL A 137 14.92 -12.39 -7.90
N TYR A 138 13.63 -12.67 -8.01
CA TYR A 138 12.66 -11.71 -8.55
C TYR A 138 12.65 -10.41 -7.75
N ASN A 139 12.54 -10.52 -6.43
CA ASN A 139 12.48 -9.38 -5.52
C ASN A 139 13.72 -8.50 -5.57
N GLU A 140 14.89 -9.10 -5.71
CA GLU A 140 16.14 -8.37 -5.91
C GLU A 140 16.13 -7.61 -7.24
N LYS A 141 15.79 -8.28 -8.35
CA LYS A 141 15.76 -7.68 -9.68
C LYS A 141 14.73 -6.57 -9.79
N ARG A 142 13.52 -6.74 -9.29
CA ARG A 142 12.48 -5.72 -9.38
C ARG A 142 12.83 -4.43 -8.63
N SER A 143 13.59 -4.53 -7.55
CA SER A 143 14.02 -3.35 -6.78
C SER A 143 14.98 -2.44 -7.54
N ALA A 144 15.59 -2.92 -8.64
CA ALA A 144 16.38 -2.11 -9.55
C ALA A 144 15.55 -1.39 -10.62
N ILE A 145 14.27 -1.72 -10.74
CA ILE A 145 13.36 -1.08 -11.70
C ILE A 145 12.82 0.21 -11.08
N SER A 146 12.86 1.29 -11.84
CA SER A 146 12.32 2.59 -11.42
C SER A 146 10.82 2.50 -11.14
N GLU A 147 10.38 3.09 -10.04
CA GLU A 147 8.96 3.12 -9.64
C GLU A 147 8.11 3.99 -10.55
N ALA A 148 8.65 5.09 -11.02
CA ALA A 148 8.02 6.00 -11.96
C ALA A 148 9.10 6.70 -12.77
N PRO A 149 8.78 7.38 -13.88
CA PRO A 149 9.76 8.10 -14.66
C PRO A 149 10.59 9.06 -13.79
N GLY A 150 11.87 8.73 -13.61
CA GLY A 150 12.82 9.53 -12.83
C GLY A 150 12.74 9.38 -11.32
N VAL A 151 11.88 8.51 -10.78
CA VAL A 151 11.72 8.32 -9.32
C VAL A 151 11.85 6.85 -8.96
N ASN A 152 12.93 6.49 -8.29
CA ASN A 152 13.09 5.19 -7.65
C ASN A 152 13.35 5.43 -6.16
N GLN A 153 12.28 5.52 -5.38
CA GLN A 153 12.37 5.79 -3.94
C GLN A 153 13.15 4.70 -3.20
N LEU A 154 12.88 3.43 -3.51
CA LEU A 154 13.56 2.30 -2.90
C LEU A 154 15.06 2.24 -3.27
N GLY A 155 15.39 2.60 -4.50
CA GLY A 155 16.79 2.66 -4.95
C GLY A 155 17.55 3.87 -4.40
N ARG A 156 16.87 4.99 -4.14
CA ARG A 156 17.47 6.23 -3.62
C ARG A 156 17.83 6.13 -2.14
N ILE A 157 17.05 5.42 -1.37
CA ILE A 157 17.18 5.39 0.08
C ILE A 157 18.06 4.24 0.56
N GLY A 158 18.29 3.27 -0.31
CA GLY A 158 19.05 2.06 0.02
C GLY A 158 18.22 1.06 0.84
N LYS A 159 18.77 -0.14 0.99
CA LYS A 159 18.12 -1.27 1.68
C LYS A 159 18.59 -1.46 3.11
N SER A 160 19.65 -0.77 3.50
CA SER A 160 20.24 -0.87 4.83
C SER A 160 20.07 0.45 5.59
N PRO A 161 19.93 0.40 6.92
CA PRO A 161 19.97 1.60 7.72
C PRO A 161 21.23 2.41 7.44
N ALA A 162 21.10 3.69 7.17
CA ALA A 162 22.21 4.59 6.93
C ALA A 162 21.98 5.89 7.70
N LEU A 163 23.06 6.45 8.23
CA LEU A 163 23.05 7.80 8.78
C LEU A 163 22.94 8.79 7.63
N VAL A 164 21.80 9.49 7.56
CA VAL A 164 21.51 10.42 6.46
C VAL A 164 21.94 11.83 6.79
N TYR A 165 21.89 12.20 8.07
CA TYR A 165 22.20 13.53 8.53
C TYR A 165 22.59 13.48 10.02
N GLU A 166 23.68 14.18 10.36
CA GLU A 166 24.12 14.36 11.73
C GLU A 166 24.56 15.82 11.95
N ARG A 167 24.24 16.34 13.10
CA ARG A 167 24.72 17.66 13.54
C ARG A 167 24.92 17.67 15.05
N SER A 168 26.09 18.08 15.48
CA SER A 168 26.49 18.06 16.88
C SER A 168 25.72 19.07 17.75
N THR A 169 25.32 20.19 17.18
CA THR A 169 24.57 21.24 17.90
C THR A 169 23.65 21.98 16.97
N VAL A 170 22.42 22.22 17.40
CA VAL A 170 21.38 22.94 16.66
C VAL A 170 20.82 24.04 17.58
N ALA A 171 20.95 25.27 17.17
CA ALA A 171 20.33 26.40 17.89
C ALA A 171 18.85 26.55 17.52
N PRO A 172 17.99 27.03 18.44
CA PRO A 172 16.60 27.34 18.12
C PRO A 172 16.49 28.24 16.88
N GLY A 173 15.55 27.94 16.00
CA GLY A 173 15.34 28.68 14.75
C GLY A 173 16.32 28.36 13.63
N SER A 174 17.26 27.44 13.83
CA SER A 174 18.14 26.98 12.75
C SER A 174 17.37 26.27 11.66
N THR A 175 17.73 26.52 10.42
CA THR A 175 17.27 25.76 9.27
C THR A 175 18.41 24.94 8.67
N SER A 176 18.12 23.75 8.19
CA SER A 176 19.05 22.89 7.52
C SER A 176 18.41 22.26 6.32
N THR A 177 19.16 22.13 5.24
CA THR A 177 18.77 21.36 4.07
C THR A 177 19.48 20.02 4.14
N TYR A 178 18.73 18.95 4.10
CA TYR A 178 19.24 17.58 4.08
C TYR A 178 18.50 16.76 3.02
N PRO A 179 19.10 15.64 2.56
CA PRO A 179 18.44 14.80 1.57
C PRO A 179 17.10 14.25 2.08
N GLU A 180 16.25 13.90 1.14
CA GLU A 180 15.00 13.18 1.49
C GLU A 180 15.31 11.92 2.26
N ILE A 181 14.53 11.71 3.33
CA ILE A 181 14.56 10.48 4.13
C ILE A 181 13.40 9.57 3.69
N GLY A 182 13.64 8.28 3.79
CA GLY A 182 12.66 7.28 3.41
C GLY A 182 11.52 7.08 4.40
N TYR A 183 10.71 6.09 4.11
CA TYR A 183 9.49 5.80 4.86
C TYR A 183 9.77 5.30 6.28
N ASN A 184 10.86 4.56 6.46
CA ASN A 184 11.29 4.09 7.77
C ASN A 184 12.53 4.90 8.18
N TYR A 185 12.35 5.82 9.09
CA TYR A 185 13.44 6.63 9.61
C TYR A 185 13.35 6.79 11.13
N THR A 186 14.48 7.07 11.72
CA THR A 186 14.59 7.45 13.13
C THR A 186 15.22 8.82 13.21
N VAL A 187 14.63 9.68 14.01
CA VAL A 187 15.23 10.97 14.40
C VAL A 187 15.59 10.85 15.86
N SER A 188 16.88 11.04 16.18
CA SER A 188 17.37 11.06 17.57
C SER A 188 17.99 12.43 17.86
N PHE A 189 17.66 13.00 18.96
CA PHE A 189 18.24 14.27 19.41
C PHE A 189 18.16 14.41 20.95
N ASP A 190 19.12 15.11 21.51
CA ASP A 190 19.12 15.50 22.92
C ASP A 190 18.67 16.96 23.04
N ILE A 191 17.85 17.23 24.04
CA ILE A 191 17.35 18.58 24.30
C ILE A 191 17.97 19.08 25.63
N THR A 192 18.65 20.20 25.55
CA THR A 192 19.08 20.92 26.76
C THR A 192 18.01 21.94 27.14
N GLY A 193 17.41 21.81 28.31
CA GLY A 193 16.31 22.66 28.74
C GLY A 193 14.95 22.23 28.08
N ALA A 194 14.37 21.18 28.64
CA ALA A 194 13.08 20.67 28.15
C ALA A 194 11.99 21.77 28.18
N PRO A 195 11.14 21.87 27.13
CA PRO A 195 10.06 22.83 27.10
C PRO A 195 9.10 22.65 28.29
N GLU A 196 8.75 23.74 28.97
CA GLU A 196 7.78 23.67 30.07
C GLU A 196 6.37 23.36 29.64
N LYS A 197 6.02 23.74 28.39
CA LYS A 197 4.68 23.56 27.84
C LYS A 197 4.62 22.37 26.88
N SER A 198 3.69 21.46 27.14
CA SER A 198 3.34 20.40 26.19
C SER A 198 2.81 21.00 24.88
N GLY A 199 3.13 20.38 23.75
CA GLY A 199 2.77 20.88 22.41
C GLY A 199 3.73 21.95 21.87
N THR A 200 4.87 22.21 22.53
CA THR A 200 5.91 23.07 21.98
C THR A 200 6.54 22.39 20.78
N GLU A 201 6.63 23.12 19.67
CA GLU A 201 7.23 22.63 18.45
C GLU A 201 8.76 22.55 18.61
N LEU A 202 9.29 21.33 18.46
CA LEU A 202 10.72 21.03 18.57
C LEU A 202 11.38 20.99 17.19
N PHE A 203 10.66 20.53 16.19
CA PHE A 203 11.14 20.39 14.84
C PHE A 203 9.99 20.57 13.85
N ARG A 204 10.29 21.19 12.70
CA ARG A 204 9.34 21.36 11.61
C ARG A 204 10.02 21.07 10.27
N SER A 205 9.31 20.35 9.42
CA SER A 205 9.58 20.25 7.99
C SER A 205 8.33 20.65 7.19
N PRO A 206 8.37 20.72 5.87
CA PRO A 206 7.17 20.99 5.07
C PRO A 206 6.03 20.01 5.33
N ASN A 207 6.33 18.78 5.70
CA ASN A 207 5.37 17.67 5.79
C ASN A 207 5.27 17.05 7.20
N CYS A 208 6.04 17.53 8.18
CA CYS A 208 6.10 16.89 9.49
C CYS A 208 6.43 17.91 10.59
N ARG A 209 5.85 17.70 11.77
CA ARG A 209 6.20 18.44 13.00
C ARG A 209 6.43 17.46 14.13
N ILE A 210 7.44 17.75 14.95
CA ILE A 210 7.69 17.04 16.21
C ILE A 210 7.34 18.00 17.33
N LEU A 211 6.41 17.62 18.17
CA LEU A 211 5.94 18.40 19.31
C LEU A 211 6.38 17.75 20.62
N SER A 212 6.67 18.56 21.63
CA SER A 212 6.89 18.05 22.98
C SER A 212 5.60 17.48 23.56
N SER A 213 5.69 16.33 24.23
CA SER A 213 4.61 15.76 25.03
C SER A 213 5.13 15.50 26.43
N ARG A 214 4.38 15.84 27.46
CA ARG A 214 4.68 15.42 28.84
C ARG A 214 3.77 14.26 29.19
N SER A 215 4.34 13.14 29.59
CA SER A 215 3.57 12.09 30.23
C SER A 215 3.28 12.50 31.67
N ASN A 216 2.11 12.17 32.20
CA ASN A 216 1.74 12.37 33.60
C ASN A 216 2.40 11.35 34.55
N SER A 217 3.32 10.53 34.07
CA SER A 217 4.10 9.62 34.91
C SER A 217 5.20 10.37 35.63
N ARG A 218 5.23 10.26 36.97
CA ARG A 218 6.02 11.09 37.90
C ARG A 218 7.54 10.85 37.89
N ASP A 219 8.09 9.98 37.03
CA ASP A 219 9.44 9.45 37.36
C ASP A 219 10.55 9.55 36.33
N ASP A 220 10.31 9.99 35.11
CA ASP A 220 11.40 9.80 34.15
C ASP A 220 11.68 11.03 33.31
N GLY A 221 11.78 12.12 33.66
CA GLY A 221 12.42 13.29 33.01
C GLY A 221 12.52 13.29 31.47
N PHE A 222 11.86 12.32 30.79
CA PHE A 222 11.86 12.16 29.35
C PHE A 222 10.76 12.96 28.69
N CYS A 223 11.14 13.70 27.66
CA CYS A 223 10.21 14.38 26.79
C CYS A 223 9.81 13.40 25.67
N HIS A 224 8.54 13.01 25.62
CA HIS A 224 8.03 12.23 24.50
C HIS A 224 7.77 13.16 23.31
N ALA A 225 8.21 12.77 22.13
CA ALA A 225 7.93 13.49 20.90
C ALA A 225 6.77 12.82 20.17
N MET A 226 5.77 13.60 19.79
CA MET A 226 4.69 13.16 18.92
C MET A 226 4.97 13.67 17.50
N VAL A 227 5.01 12.76 16.55
CA VAL A 227 5.11 13.08 15.12
C VAL A 227 3.69 13.26 14.59
N ILE A 228 3.41 14.39 13.97
CA ILE A 228 2.13 14.72 13.35
C ILE A 228 2.37 15.05 11.89
#